data_56db5278c200a0c3666cda2d53ef7617
#
_entry.id   56db5278c200a0c3666cda2d53ef7617
#
_cell.length_a   1.000
_cell.length_b   1.000
_cell.length_c   1.000
_cell.angle_alpha   90.00
_cell.angle_beta   90.00
_cell.angle_gamma   90.00
#
_symmetry.space_group_name_H-M   'P 1'
#
loop_
_entity.id
_entity.type
_entity.pdbx_description
1 polymer ?
#
loop_
_entity_poly.entity_id
_entity_poly.type
_entity_poly.pdbx_seq_one_letter_code
_entity_poly.pdbx_strand_id
1 'polypeptide(L)'
;MERGPVAHQSISRRTLLGGTAVLGLSALASTGARAAGPMTVGVIYVGPKDDYGYNQAHAKGASALKGLPGVEVVEEENVRETNDVQKTMESMINMDGASLLLPTSFGYFDPHVLIEARKNPTVQCRHCGGLWTEANPKNAGSYFGYIAQGQYLNGIVAAHATKSKKLGFVAAKPIPQVLNNINGFLLGARSVDPSITCQVIFTGEWSLAVKEA
;
A
#
# COMPACT_ATOMS: atom_id res chain seq x y z
N MET A 1 -23.22 39.14 50.17
CA MET A 1 -21.88 38.82 49.62
C MET A 1 -21.62 39.75 48.47
N GLU A 2 -20.93 40.84 48.80
CA GLU A 2 -20.59 41.93 47.87
C GLU A 2 -19.37 41.56 47.08
N ARG A 3 -19.42 41.76 45.76
CA ARG A 3 -18.24 41.63 44.89
C ARG A 3 -17.55 42.98 44.82
N GLY A 4 -16.28 43.04 45.31
CA GLY A 4 -15.45 44.19 45.21
C GLY A 4 -15.00 44.52 43.78
N PRO A 5 -14.60 45.75 43.47
CA PRO A 5 -14.30 46.24 42.14
C PRO A 5 -12.95 45.76 41.62
N VAL A 6 -12.91 45.36 40.34
CA VAL A 6 -11.72 45.00 39.59
C VAL A 6 -10.95 46.30 39.23
N ALA A 7 -9.74 46.45 39.70
CA ALA A 7 -8.89 47.59 39.39
C ALA A 7 -8.29 47.45 37.99
N HIS A 8 -8.66 48.33 37.07
CA HIS A 8 -8.01 48.52 35.78
C HIS A 8 -6.68 49.26 35.97
N GLN A 9 -5.56 48.57 35.80
CA GLN A 9 -4.25 49.24 35.68
C GLN A 9 -4.07 49.75 34.25
N SER A 10 -4.11 51.09 34.09
CA SER A 10 -3.78 51.77 32.85
C SER A 10 -2.26 51.86 32.70
N ILE A 11 -1.69 51.24 31.67
CA ILE A 11 -0.27 51.36 31.32
C ILE A 11 -0.04 52.73 30.65
N SER A 12 0.69 53.61 31.31
CA SER A 12 1.03 54.94 30.83
C SER A 12 2.00 54.88 29.64
N ARG A 13 1.74 55.70 28.61
CA ARG A 13 2.59 55.83 27.40
C ARG A 13 4.02 56.34 27.63
N ARG A 14 4.39 56.69 28.88
CA ARG A 14 5.72 57.22 29.25
C ARG A 14 6.72 56.12 29.67
N THR A 15 6.29 54.87 29.85
CA THR A 15 7.19 53.77 30.24
C THR A 15 7.80 53.04 29.02
N LEU A 16 7.49 53.51 27.79
CA LEU A 16 7.91 52.85 26.54
C LEU A 16 9.16 53.48 25.90
N LEU A 17 9.78 54.49 26.53
CA LEU A 17 10.90 55.24 25.91
C LEU A 17 12.21 55.22 26.74
N GLY A 18 12.39 54.26 27.59
CA GLY A 18 13.59 54.19 28.46
C GLY A 18 14.28 52.81 28.48
N GLY A 19 14.26 52.05 27.40
CA GLY A 19 14.96 50.78 27.31
C GLY A 19 15.99 50.81 26.20
N THR A 20 17.26 50.99 26.57
CA THR A 20 18.47 50.94 25.75
C THR A 20 18.45 49.75 24.80
N ALA A 21 18.64 50.02 23.53
CA ALA A 21 18.82 49.05 22.48
C ALA A 21 20.10 48.21 22.74
N VAL A 22 19.95 47.03 23.31
CA VAL A 22 20.91 45.97 23.18
C VAL A 22 20.55 45.23 21.88
N LEU A 23 21.21 45.61 20.81
CA LEU A 23 21.24 44.83 19.57
C LEU A 23 21.93 43.51 19.86
N GLY A 24 21.20 42.60 20.48
CA GLY A 24 21.50 41.18 20.39
C GLY A 24 21.18 40.72 18.95
N LEU A 25 22.20 40.61 18.11
CA LEU A 25 22.14 39.84 16.87
C LEU A 25 21.86 38.40 17.29
N SER A 26 20.58 38.08 17.55
CA SER A 26 20.11 36.69 17.49
C SER A 26 20.25 36.30 16.03
N ALA A 27 21.39 35.73 15.68
CA ALA A 27 21.51 34.90 14.49
C ALA A 27 20.40 33.87 14.66
N LEU A 28 19.25 34.11 14.04
CA LEU A 28 18.31 33.07 13.66
C LEU A 28 19.13 32.14 12.79
N ALA A 29 19.81 31.18 13.44
CA ALA A 29 20.18 29.96 12.81
C ALA A 29 18.84 29.38 12.33
N SER A 30 18.41 29.78 11.12
CA SER A 30 17.50 29.02 10.33
C SER A 30 18.22 27.67 10.23
N THR A 31 17.88 26.76 11.12
CA THR A 31 18.07 25.33 10.81
C THR A 31 17.25 25.14 9.54
N GLY A 32 17.91 25.42 8.41
CA GLY A 32 17.35 25.13 7.12
C GLY A 32 16.91 23.68 7.22
N ALA A 33 15.61 23.47 7.23
CA ALA A 33 15.07 22.15 7.02
C ALA A 33 15.76 21.71 5.74
N ARG A 34 16.78 20.86 5.89
CA ARG A 34 17.49 20.26 4.77
C ARG A 34 16.37 19.57 4.04
N ALA A 35 16.01 20.09 2.87
CA ALA A 35 15.01 19.44 2.03
C ALA A 35 15.46 17.97 1.98
N ALA A 36 14.67 17.09 2.58
CA ALA A 36 14.92 15.67 2.46
C ALA A 36 15.06 15.42 0.96
N GLY A 37 16.15 14.74 0.54
CA GLY A 37 16.31 14.37 -0.86
C GLY A 37 15.06 13.66 -1.37
N PRO A 38 14.90 13.48 -2.67
CA PRO A 38 13.75 12.79 -3.22
C PRO A 38 13.56 11.44 -2.51
N MET A 39 12.31 11.11 -2.18
CA MET A 39 11.97 9.81 -1.61
C MET A 39 11.93 8.79 -2.74
N THR A 40 12.85 7.83 -2.74
CA THR A 40 12.82 6.72 -3.71
C THR A 40 11.90 5.60 -3.22
N VAL A 41 10.95 5.24 -4.07
CA VAL A 41 9.97 4.17 -3.87
C VAL A 41 10.27 3.03 -4.83
N GLY A 42 10.56 1.84 -4.29
CA GLY A 42 10.71 0.61 -5.08
C GLY A 42 9.40 -0.15 -5.20
N VAL A 43 8.98 -0.49 -6.40
CA VAL A 43 7.76 -1.27 -6.67
C VAL A 43 8.14 -2.56 -7.41
N ILE A 44 7.69 -3.71 -6.89
CA ILE A 44 8.07 -5.02 -7.41
C ILE A 44 6.82 -5.80 -7.79
N TYR A 45 6.78 -6.29 -9.04
CA TYR A 45 5.67 -7.02 -9.61
C TYR A 45 6.06 -8.47 -9.90
N VAL A 46 5.14 -9.41 -9.66
CA VAL A 46 5.35 -10.84 -9.93
C VAL A 46 5.19 -11.21 -11.40
N GLY A 47 4.52 -10.39 -12.16
CA GLY A 47 4.27 -10.55 -13.59
C GLY A 47 4.44 -9.24 -14.35
N PRO A 48 4.05 -9.20 -15.63
CA PRO A 48 4.15 -8.02 -16.46
C PRO A 48 3.20 -6.91 -15.99
N LYS A 49 3.62 -5.66 -16.15
CA LYS A 49 2.84 -4.47 -15.76
C LYS A 49 1.60 -4.21 -16.63
N ASP A 50 1.43 -4.96 -17.69
CA ASP A 50 0.32 -4.85 -18.64
C ASP A 50 -0.55 -6.12 -18.70
N ASP A 51 -0.60 -6.87 -17.59
CA ASP A 51 -1.37 -8.11 -17.45
C ASP A 51 -2.90 -7.94 -17.48
N TYR A 52 -3.39 -6.75 -17.76
CA TYR A 52 -4.82 -6.38 -17.71
C TYR A 52 -5.50 -6.64 -16.35
N GLY A 53 -4.73 -6.88 -15.31
CA GLY A 53 -5.20 -7.29 -13.99
C GLY A 53 -4.43 -6.67 -12.83
N TYR A 54 -3.93 -7.56 -11.98
CA TYR A 54 -3.34 -7.22 -10.69
C TYR A 54 -2.07 -6.37 -10.81
N ASN A 55 -1.11 -6.78 -11.64
CA ASN A 55 0.14 -6.03 -11.80
C ASN A 55 -0.10 -4.68 -12.47
N GLN A 56 -0.98 -4.64 -13.49
CA GLN A 56 -1.34 -3.38 -14.14
C GLN A 56 -2.02 -2.39 -13.18
N ALA A 57 -2.87 -2.85 -12.26
CA ALA A 57 -3.49 -2.00 -11.25
C ALA A 57 -2.43 -1.34 -10.34
N HIS A 58 -1.44 -2.11 -9.91
CA HIS A 58 -0.32 -1.60 -9.11
C HIS A 58 0.58 -0.66 -9.94
N ALA A 59 0.85 -0.98 -11.20
CA ALA A 59 1.64 -0.12 -12.09
C ALA A 59 0.96 1.24 -12.35
N LYS A 60 -0.37 1.29 -12.44
CA LYS A 60 -1.13 2.55 -12.49
C LYS A 60 -0.96 3.35 -11.19
N GLY A 61 -0.97 2.70 -10.03
CA GLY A 61 -0.66 3.32 -8.74
C GLY A 61 0.76 3.89 -8.70
N ALA A 62 1.75 3.12 -9.14
CA ALA A 62 3.15 3.55 -9.24
C ALA A 62 3.30 4.76 -10.18
N SER A 63 2.59 4.76 -11.31
CA SER A 63 2.58 5.90 -12.24
C SER A 63 2.02 7.18 -11.59
N ALA A 64 1.01 7.06 -10.72
CA ALA A 64 0.49 8.20 -9.97
C ALA A 64 1.52 8.75 -8.98
N LEU A 65 2.33 7.89 -8.35
CA LEU A 65 3.41 8.32 -7.46
C LEU A 65 4.49 9.13 -8.19
N LYS A 66 4.82 8.78 -9.45
CA LYS A 66 5.78 9.53 -10.29
C LYS A 66 5.36 10.99 -10.53
N GLY A 67 4.07 11.30 -10.39
CA GLY A 67 3.54 12.66 -10.50
C GLY A 67 3.73 13.51 -9.24
N LEU A 68 4.18 12.94 -8.13
CA LEU A 68 4.34 13.66 -6.86
C LEU A 68 5.69 14.35 -6.79
N PRO A 69 5.76 15.64 -6.39
CA PRO A 69 7.02 16.35 -6.22
C PRO A 69 7.91 15.66 -5.17
N GLY A 70 9.18 15.45 -5.50
CA GLY A 70 10.16 14.85 -4.60
C GLY A 70 10.00 13.34 -4.42
N VAL A 71 9.28 12.66 -5.29
CA VAL A 71 9.17 11.19 -5.34
C VAL A 71 9.80 10.65 -6.61
N GLU A 72 10.72 9.72 -6.44
CA GLU A 72 11.28 8.90 -7.53
C GLU A 72 10.74 7.48 -7.39
N VAL A 73 10.42 6.81 -8.51
CA VAL A 73 9.88 5.45 -8.50
C VAL A 73 10.75 4.56 -9.37
N VAL A 74 11.31 3.52 -8.76
CA VAL A 74 12.00 2.42 -9.44
C VAL A 74 11.10 1.20 -9.44
N GLU A 75 11.06 0.48 -10.56
CA GLU A 75 10.13 -0.61 -10.78
C GLU A 75 10.82 -1.82 -11.37
N GLU A 76 10.47 -3.02 -10.90
CA GLU A 76 10.93 -4.28 -11.49
C GLU A 76 9.76 -5.24 -11.65
N GLU A 77 9.62 -5.82 -12.84
CA GLU A 77 8.53 -6.75 -13.19
C GLU A 77 9.05 -8.16 -13.45
N ASN A 78 8.15 -9.14 -13.43
CA ASN A 78 8.46 -10.56 -13.61
C ASN A 78 9.42 -11.14 -12.55
N VAL A 79 9.38 -10.57 -11.34
CA VAL A 79 10.18 -11.06 -10.22
C VAL A 79 9.47 -12.25 -9.57
N ARG A 80 10.17 -13.37 -9.44
CA ARG A 80 9.59 -14.59 -8.87
C ARG A 80 9.46 -14.52 -7.35
N GLU A 81 8.48 -15.25 -6.79
CA GLU A 81 8.27 -15.44 -5.35
C GLU A 81 9.33 -16.38 -4.73
N THR A 82 10.60 -16.05 -4.93
CA THR A 82 11.78 -16.80 -4.47
C THR A 82 12.79 -15.82 -3.87
N ASN A 83 14.02 -16.26 -3.63
CA ASN A 83 15.11 -15.36 -3.23
C ASN A 83 15.39 -14.25 -4.27
N ASP A 84 14.83 -14.33 -5.46
CA ASP A 84 14.99 -13.27 -6.47
C ASP A 84 14.38 -11.95 -5.95
N VAL A 85 13.21 -11.98 -5.30
CA VAL A 85 12.61 -10.76 -4.73
C VAL A 85 13.47 -10.13 -3.62
N GLN A 86 14.21 -10.93 -2.84
CA GLN A 86 15.16 -10.38 -1.85
C GLN A 86 16.28 -9.62 -2.54
N LYS A 87 16.87 -10.20 -3.60
CA LYS A 87 17.93 -9.54 -4.38
C LYS A 87 17.43 -8.24 -5.01
N THR A 88 16.20 -8.25 -5.53
CA THR A 88 15.58 -7.05 -6.08
C THR A 88 15.38 -5.98 -5.00
N MET A 89 14.86 -6.33 -3.82
CA MET A 89 14.73 -5.39 -2.70
C MET A 89 16.09 -4.85 -2.25
N GLU A 90 17.10 -5.72 -2.10
CA GLU A 90 18.48 -5.31 -1.75
C GLU A 90 19.08 -4.37 -2.80
N SER A 91 18.85 -4.63 -4.09
CA SER A 91 19.30 -3.75 -5.18
C SER A 91 18.64 -2.38 -5.09
N MET A 92 17.32 -2.33 -4.96
CA MET A 92 16.57 -1.08 -4.85
C MET A 92 17.00 -0.26 -3.62
N ILE A 93 17.30 -0.91 -2.50
CA ILE A 93 17.79 -0.24 -1.29
C ILE A 93 19.21 0.30 -1.49
N ASN A 94 20.14 -0.55 -1.96
CA ASN A 94 21.56 -0.25 -1.94
C ASN A 94 22.04 0.54 -3.16
N MET A 95 21.40 0.33 -4.32
CA MET A 95 21.79 0.97 -5.58
C MET A 95 20.94 2.19 -5.88
N ASP A 96 19.63 2.11 -5.65
CA ASP A 96 18.70 3.17 -5.99
C ASP A 96 18.33 4.05 -4.78
N GLY A 97 18.74 3.66 -3.56
CA GLY A 97 18.45 4.41 -2.33
C GLY A 97 16.96 4.37 -1.92
N ALA A 98 16.26 3.30 -2.26
CA ALA A 98 14.85 3.17 -1.91
C ALA A 98 14.63 3.18 -0.39
N SER A 99 13.78 4.07 0.08
CA SER A 99 13.38 4.21 1.48
C SER A 99 11.99 3.64 1.76
N LEU A 100 11.21 3.39 0.72
CA LEU A 100 9.92 2.71 0.75
C LEU A 100 9.90 1.62 -0.33
N LEU A 101 9.53 0.41 0.07
CA LEU A 101 9.33 -0.72 -0.85
C LEU A 101 7.86 -1.13 -0.87
N LEU A 102 7.34 -1.35 -2.06
CA LEU A 102 5.98 -1.83 -2.36
C LEU A 102 6.06 -3.16 -3.13
N PRO A 103 6.43 -4.27 -2.49
CA PRO A 103 6.40 -5.60 -3.10
C PRO A 103 4.95 -6.08 -3.13
N THR A 104 4.43 -6.44 -4.30
CA THR A 104 2.99 -6.58 -4.50
C THR A 104 2.46 -8.01 -4.45
N SER A 105 3.31 -9.05 -4.61
CA SER A 105 2.83 -10.43 -4.64
C SER A 105 2.74 -11.07 -3.26
N PHE A 106 1.71 -11.90 -3.03
CA PHE A 106 1.45 -12.57 -1.76
C PHE A 106 2.67 -13.33 -1.20
N GLY A 107 3.34 -14.13 -2.04
CA GLY A 107 4.49 -14.92 -1.64
C GLY A 107 5.75 -14.12 -1.33
N TYR A 108 5.75 -12.81 -1.57
CA TYR A 108 6.88 -11.97 -1.18
C TYR A 108 6.92 -11.68 0.32
N PHE A 109 5.75 -11.69 1.01
CA PHE A 109 5.66 -11.20 2.37
C PHE A 109 6.47 -12.04 3.36
N ASP A 110 6.15 -13.30 3.47
CA ASP A 110 6.81 -14.25 4.34
C ASP A 110 7.46 -15.36 3.47
N PRO A 111 8.80 -15.52 3.54
CA PRO A 111 9.71 -14.88 4.50
C PRO A 111 10.38 -13.58 4.00
N HIS A 112 10.28 -13.23 2.71
CA HIS A 112 11.21 -12.34 2.02
C HIS A 112 11.15 -10.89 2.53
N VAL A 113 9.97 -10.27 2.54
CA VAL A 113 9.78 -8.90 3.07
C VAL A 113 10.14 -8.83 4.55
N LEU A 114 9.78 -9.84 5.32
CA LEU A 114 10.07 -9.87 6.76
C LEU A 114 11.58 -9.98 7.04
N ILE A 115 12.33 -10.70 6.20
CA ILE A 115 13.80 -10.77 6.28
C ILE A 115 14.40 -9.40 5.96
N GLU A 116 14.01 -8.80 4.84
CA GLU A 116 14.57 -7.51 4.40
C GLU A 116 14.19 -6.35 5.35
N ALA A 117 12.98 -6.35 5.90
CA ALA A 117 12.58 -5.37 6.91
C ALA A 117 13.44 -5.45 8.19
N ARG A 118 13.84 -6.66 8.61
CA ARG A 118 14.75 -6.83 9.75
C ARG A 118 16.17 -6.36 9.46
N LYS A 119 16.68 -6.63 8.25
CA LYS A 119 18.02 -6.19 7.82
C LYS A 119 18.10 -4.66 7.67
N ASN A 120 17.03 -4.03 7.23
CA ASN A 120 16.98 -2.62 6.85
C ASN A 120 15.91 -1.86 7.69
N PRO A 121 16.15 -1.61 8.99
CA PRO A 121 15.12 -1.08 9.90
C PRO A 121 14.67 0.35 9.56
N THR A 122 15.43 1.09 8.79
CA THR A 122 15.10 2.45 8.33
C THR A 122 14.25 2.47 7.05
N VAL A 123 14.23 1.38 6.30
CA VAL A 123 13.44 1.23 5.07
C VAL A 123 12.03 0.75 5.42
N GLN A 124 11.03 1.41 4.88
CA GLN A 124 9.64 1.02 5.06
C GLN A 124 9.22 0.01 4.00
N CYS A 125 8.60 -1.08 4.41
CA CYS A 125 8.01 -2.07 3.51
C CYS A 125 6.48 -2.05 3.67
N ARG A 126 5.74 -1.85 2.58
CA ARG A 126 4.27 -1.89 2.56
C ARG A 126 3.84 -2.89 1.51
N HIS A 127 3.44 -4.05 2.00
CA HIS A 127 3.10 -5.21 1.16
C HIS A 127 1.60 -5.27 0.88
N CYS A 128 1.22 -5.71 -0.31
CA CYS A 128 -0.19 -5.92 -0.67
C CYS A 128 -0.62 -7.35 -0.31
N GLY A 129 -1.51 -7.48 0.68
CA GLY A 129 -2.14 -8.75 1.04
C GLY A 129 -1.33 -9.67 1.96
N GLY A 130 -0.21 -9.22 2.52
CA GLY A 130 0.55 -10.01 3.50
C GLY A 130 -0.23 -10.27 4.78
N LEU A 131 -0.05 -11.44 5.38
CA LEU A 131 -0.68 -11.81 6.65
C LEU A 131 0.11 -11.17 7.81
N TRP A 132 -0.03 -9.88 7.95
CA TRP A 132 0.66 -9.09 8.97
C TRP A 132 0.13 -9.35 10.37
N THR A 133 1.04 -9.40 11.35
CA THR A 133 0.74 -9.50 12.78
C THR A 133 1.59 -8.51 13.58
N GLU A 134 1.25 -8.28 14.83
CA GLU A 134 2.02 -7.39 15.73
C GLU A 134 3.44 -7.91 16.04
N ALA A 135 3.71 -9.18 15.82
CA ALA A 135 5.03 -9.80 15.98
C ALA A 135 5.98 -9.47 14.82
N ASN A 136 5.47 -8.94 13.72
CA ASN A 136 6.29 -8.57 12.57
C ASN A 136 7.12 -7.31 12.84
N PRO A 137 8.22 -7.07 12.07
CA PRO A 137 9.00 -5.85 12.17
C PRO A 137 8.13 -4.59 12.01
N LYS A 138 8.40 -3.55 12.80
CA LYS A 138 7.58 -2.32 12.82
C LYS A 138 7.60 -1.53 11.52
N ASN A 139 8.65 -1.70 10.72
CA ASN A 139 8.79 -1.12 9.39
C ASN A 139 8.15 -1.98 8.28
N ALA A 140 7.61 -3.15 8.59
CA ALA A 140 6.79 -3.96 7.68
C ALA A 140 5.31 -3.73 7.97
N GLY A 141 4.53 -3.49 6.93
CA GLY A 141 3.08 -3.33 7.02
C GLY A 141 2.38 -4.00 5.84
N SER A 142 1.09 -4.23 5.97
CA SER A 142 0.26 -4.80 4.92
C SER A 142 -0.96 -3.93 4.65
N TYR A 143 -1.37 -3.87 3.41
CA TYR A 143 -2.63 -3.27 2.97
C TYR A 143 -3.33 -4.21 1.98
N PHE A 144 -4.63 -4.10 1.86
CA PHE A 144 -5.38 -4.86 0.86
C PHE A 144 -6.72 -4.17 0.53
N GLY A 145 -7.16 -4.27 -0.72
CA GLY A 145 -8.47 -3.79 -1.16
C GLY A 145 -9.58 -4.80 -0.82
N TYR A 146 -10.80 -4.33 -0.64
CA TYR A 146 -11.98 -5.18 -0.43
C TYR A 146 -12.47 -5.80 -1.75
N ILE A 147 -11.59 -6.54 -2.45
CA ILE A 147 -11.85 -7.10 -3.79
C ILE A 147 -13.02 -8.07 -3.77
N ALA A 148 -13.21 -8.80 -2.68
CA ALA A 148 -14.34 -9.74 -2.52
C ALA A 148 -15.71 -9.04 -2.63
N GLN A 149 -15.82 -7.76 -2.26
CA GLN A 149 -17.06 -6.99 -2.46
C GLN A 149 -17.33 -6.74 -3.95
N GLY A 150 -16.28 -6.43 -4.73
CA GLY A 150 -16.38 -6.35 -6.19
C GLY A 150 -16.76 -7.68 -6.81
N GLN A 151 -16.19 -8.78 -6.31
CA GLN A 151 -16.54 -10.13 -6.77
C GLN A 151 -18.00 -10.51 -6.42
N TYR A 152 -18.52 -10.04 -5.29
CA TYR A 152 -19.95 -10.20 -4.97
C TYR A 152 -20.83 -9.55 -6.03
N LEU A 153 -20.53 -8.33 -6.45
CA LEU A 153 -21.25 -7.65 -7.53
C LEU A 153 -21.12 -8.40 -8.87
N ASN A 154 -19.93 -8.88 -9.19
CA ASN A 154 -19.71 -9.70 -10.38
C ASN A 154 -20.55 -10.97 -10.35
N GLY A 155 -20.72 -11.60 -9.19
CA GLY A 155 -21.59 -12.75 -8.98
C GLY A 155 -23.06 -12.44 -9.28
N ILE A 156 -23.56 -11.31 -8.83
CA ILE A 156 -24.94 -10.84 -9.15
C ILE A 156 -25.12 -10.71 -10.66
N VAL A 157 -24.16 -10.05 -11.35
CA VAL A 157 -24.21 -9.87 -12.82
C VAL A 157 -24.18 -11.24 -13.52
N ALA A 158 -23.30 -12.13 -13.10
CA ALA A 158 -23.18 -13.49 -13.67
C ALA A 158 -24.49 -14.30 -13.47
N ALA A 159 -25.16 -14.14 -12.33
CA ALA A 159 -26.42 -14.79 -12.05
C ALA A 159 -27.54 -14.37 -13.01
N HIS A 160 -27.60 -13.09 -13.37
CA HIS A 160 -28.56 -12.58 -14.35
C HIS A 160 -28.21 -13.01 -15.79
N ALA A 161 -26.91 -13.25 -16.09
CA ALA A 161 -26.46 -13.62 -17.41
C ALA A 161 -26.57 -15.13 -17.69
N THR A 162 -26.41 -15.98 -16.67
CA THR A 162 -26.39 -17.44 -16.85
C THR A 162 -27.74 -18.01 -17.24
N LYS A 163 -27.74 -18.91 -18.23
CA LYS A 163 -28.93 -19.71 -18.60
C LYS A 163 -28.93 -21.09 -17.93
N SER A 164 -27.75 -21.61 -17.62
CA SER A 164 -27.59 -22.96 -17.09
C SER A 164 -27.60 -23.03 -15.56
N LYS A 165 -27.53 -21.88 -14.87
CA LYS A 165 -27.31 -21.77 -13.43
C LYS A 165 -26.01 -22.43 -12.94
N LYS A 166 -25.10 -22.69 -13.86
CA LYS A 166 -23.74 -23.21 -13.60
C LYS A 166 -22.76 -22.14 -14.00
N LEU A 167 -21.91 -21.72 -13.06
CA LEU A 167 -20.86 -20.74 -13.27
C LEU A 167 -19.49 -21.41 -13.17
N GLY A 168 -18.48 -20.78 -13.75
CA GLY A 168 -17.08 -21.15 -13.61
C GLY A 168 -16.30 -20.01 -12.96
N PHE A 169 -15.26 -20.34 -12.20
CA PHE A 169 -14.30 -19.39 -11.66
C PHE A 169 -12.90 -19.91 -11.86
N VAL A 170 -12.10 -19.24 -12.69
CA VAL A 170 -10.68 -19.54 -12.85
C VAL A 170 -9.90 -18.76 -11.81
N ALA A 171 -9.11 -19.44 -11.01
CA ALA A 171 -8.36 -18.88 -9.89
C ALA A 171 -6.89 -19.29 -9.96
N ALA A 172 -5.98 -18.46 -9.44
CA ALA A 172 -4.55 -18.75 -9.42
C ALA A 172 -4.19 -19.77 -8.34
N LYS A 173 -4.07 -19.33 -7.11
CA LYS A 173 -3.61 -20.14 -5.96
C LYS A 173 -4.66 -20.10 -4.83
N PRO A 174 -4.84 -21.19 -4.06
CA PRO A 174 -5.86 -21.24 -2.98
C PRO A 174 -5.39 -20.53 -1.71
N ILE A 175 -5.02 -19.25 -1.82
CA ILE A 175 -4.67 -18.40 -0.69
C ILE A 175 -5.92 -17.71 -0.10
N PRO A 176 -5.89 -17.22 1.15
CA PRO A 176 -7.08 -16.66 1.81
C PRO A 176 -7.80 -15.58 1.00
N GLN A 177 -7.06 -14.67 0.37
CA GLN A 177 -7.65 -13.59 -0.43
C GLN A 177 -8.38 -14.11 -1.67
N VAL A 178 -7.80 -15.11 -2.36
CA VAL A 178 -8.42 -15.73 -3.54
C VAL A 178 -9.67 -16.51 -3.15
N LEU A 179 -9.61 -17.28 -2.05
CA LEU A 179 -10.79 -18.00 -1.53
C LEU A 179 -11.91 -17.03 -1.13
N ASN A 180 -11.56 -15.88 -0.53
CA ASN A 180 -12.54 -14.86 -0.19
C ASN A 180 -13.20 -14.25 -1.44
N ASN A 181 -12.44 -14.05 -2.53
CA ASN A 181 -12.98 -13.58 -3.81
C ASN A 181 -13.95 -14.59 -4.42
N ILE A 182 -13.60 -15.88 -4.42
CA ILE A 182 -14.47 -16.97 -4.92
C ILE A 182 -15.76 -17.03 -4.12
N ASN A 183 -15.65 -16.96 -2.78
CA ASN A 183 -16.81 -16.97 -1.90
C ASN A 183 -17.70 -15.73 -2.12
N GLY A 184 -17.11 -14.55 -2.26
CA GLY A 184 -17.85 -13.33 -2.58
C GLY A 184 -18.63 -13.46 -3.88
N PHE A 185 -18.00 -13.95 -4.94
CA PHE A 185 -18.64 -14.19 -6.23
C PHE A 185 -19.83 -15.16 -6.12
N LEU A 186 -19.64 -16.32 -5.48
CA LEU A 186 -20.71 -17.31 -5.32
C LEU A 186 -21.87 -16.79 -4.44
N LEU A 187 -21.56 -16.07 -3.36
CA LEU A 187 -22.57 -15.46 -2.50
C LEU A 187 -23.38 -14.40 -3.26
N GLY A 188 -22.74 -13.57 -4.08
CA GLY A 188 -23.41 -12.62 -4.96
C GLY A 188 -24.34 -13.32 -5.94
N ALA A 189 -23.90 -14.39 -6.59
CA ALA A 189 -24.73 -15.15 -7.51
C ALA A 189 -25.93 -15.80 -6.80
N ARG A 190 -25.73 -16.39 -5.64
CA ARG A 190 -26.78 -17.05 -4.86
C ARG A 190 -27.76 -16.07 -4.19
N SER A 191 -27.41 -14.80 -4.05
CA SER A 191 -28.35 -13.79 -3.62
C SER A 191 -29.46 -13.52 -4.63
N VAL A 192 -29.20 -13.81 -5.92
CA VAL A 192 -30.20 -13.75 -7.01
C VAL A 192 -30.94 -15.05 -7.16
N ASP A 193 -30.22 -16.17 -7.23
CA ASP A 193 -30.81 -17.51 -7.32
C ASP A 193 -29.98 -18.51 -6.49
N PRO A 194 -30.53 -19.00 -5.35
CA PRO A 194 -29.84 -19.95 -4.46
C PRO A 194 -29.44 -21.28 -5.11
N SER A 195 -30.05 -21.65 -6.25
CA SER A 195 -29.76 -22.89 -6.97
C SER A 195 -28.48 -22.80 -7.81
N ILE A 196 -27.88 -21.64 -7.96
CA ILE A 196 -26.66 -21.45 -8.73
C ILE A 196 -25.49 -22.19 -8.08
N THR A 197 -24.74 -22.90 -8.93
CA THR A 197 -23.50 -23.58 -8.56
C THR A 197 -22.31 -22.95 -9.27
N CYS A 198 -21.12 -23.04 -8.65
CA CYS A 198 -19.88 -22.55 -9.23
C CYS A 198 -18.81 -23.66 -9.20
N GLN A 199 -18.21 -23.95 -10.34
CA GLN A 199 -17.03 -24.79 -10.43
C GLN A 199 -15.80 -23.90 -10.38
N VAL A 200 -14.82 -24.27 -9.54
CA VAL A 200 -13.56 -23.53 -9.41
C VAL A 200 -12.42 -24.35 -9.98
N ILE A 201 -11.58 -23.74 -10.79
CA ILE A 201 -10.36 -24.32 -11.32
C ILE A 201 -9.17 -23.48 -10.86
N PHE A 202 -8.18 -24.10 -10.21
CA PHE A 202 -6.94 -23.46 -9.83
C PHE A 202 -5.86 -23.74 -10.86
N THR A 203 -5.27 -22.68 -11.43
CA THR A 203 -4.15 -22.79 -12.38
C THR A 203 -2.84 -23.16 -11.71
N GLY A 204 -2.68 -22.76 -10.44
CA GLY A 204 -1.46 -22.94 -9.64
C GLY A 204 -0.45 -21.79 -9.79
N GLU A 205 -0.62 -20.91 -10.76
CA GLU A 205 0.25 -19.77 -11.05
C GLU A 205 -0.54 -18.45 -11.13
N TRP A 206 0.16 -17.33 -10.92
CA TRP A 206 -0.46 -16.00 -11.00
C TRP A 206 -0.80 -15.56 -12.42
N SER A 207 -0.06 -16.07 -13.41
CA SER A 207 -0.33 -15.87 -14.83
C SER A 207 0.08 -17.13 -15.57
N LEU A 208 -0.86 -17.80 -16.22
CA LEU A 208 -0.62 -19.02 -16.98
C LEU A 208 -1.62 -19.15 -18.13
N ALA A 209 -1.44 -18.30 -19.15
CA ALA A 209 -2.36 -18.17 -20.29
C ALA A 209 -2.82 -19.50 -20.91
N VAL A 210 -1.96 -20.51 -20.96
CA VAL A 210 -2.30 -21.85 -21.50
C VAL A 210 -3.36 -22.58 -20.67
N LYS A 211 -3.43 -22.33 -19.34
CA LYS A 211 -4.43 -22.95 -18.47
C LYS A 211 -5.65 -22.05 -18.23
N GLU A 212 -5.54 -20.79 -18.59
CA GLU A 212 -6.60 -19.79 -18.41
C GLU A 212 -7.55 -19.74 -19.62
N ALA A 213 -7.08 -20.23 -20.77
CA ALA A 213 -7.85 -20.38 -22.02
C ALA A 213 -8.64 -21.70 -22.05
#